data_7b9b29c5a2148b183625f2e8efb1fbad
#
_entry.id   7b9b29c5a2148b183625f2e8efb1fbad
#
_cell.length_a   1.000
_cell.length_b   1.000
_cell.length_c   1.000
_cell.angle_alpha   90.00
_cell.angle_beta   90.00
_cell.angle_gamma   90.00
#
_symmetry.space_group_name_H-M   'P 1'
#
loop_
_entity.id
_entity.type
_entity.pdbx_description
1 polymer ?
#
loop_
_entity_poly.entity_id
_entity_poly.type
_entity_poly.pdbx_seq_one_letter_code
_entity_poly.pdbx_strand_id
1 'polypeptide(L)' 'NDSYLSREFKKTYGVSFIEYISRKRIEASKKILKETDLKVYEVAEKIGFKDSHYFCICFKKQTGQTVKEYRV' A
#
# COMPACT_ATOMS: atom_id res chain seq x y z
N ASN A 1 -1.12 -4.19 25.18
CA ASN A 1 -1.20 -5.47 24.50
C ASN A 1 -1.60 -5.28 23.03
N ASP A 2 -0.82 -5.87 22.15
CA ASP A 2 -1.02 -5.70 20.70
C ASP A 2 -2.41 -6.15 20.24
N SER A 3 -2.91 -7.24 20.79
CA SER A 3 -4.22 -7.76 20.41
C SER A 3 -5.35 -6.79 20.78
N TYR A 4 -5.23 -6.17 21.94
CA TYR A 4 -6.21 -5.19 22.37
C TYR A 4 -6.20 -3.97 21.46
N LEU A 5 -5.00 -3.44 21.19
CA LEU A 5 -4.85 -2.26 20.33
C LEU A 5 -5.36 -2.55 18.91
N SER A 6 -5.08 -3.75 18.40
CA SER A 6 -5.53 -4.14 17.07
C SER A 6 -7.05 -4.21 16.99
N ARG A 7 -7.70 -4.75 18.00
CA ARG A 7 -9.17 -4.83 18.03
C ARG A 7 -9.79 -3.45 18.14
N GLU A 8 -9.23 -2.58 18.97
CA GLU A 8 -9.75 -1.23 19.13
C GLU A 8 -9.57 -0.43 17.86
N PHE A 9 -8.43 -0.60 17.18
CA PHE A 9 -8.18 0.08 15.92
C PHE A 9 -9.21 -0.33 14.86
N LYS A 10 -9.44 -1.62 14.73
CA LYS A 10 -10.40 -2.11 13.72
C LYS A 10 -11.81 -1.61 14.04
N LYS A 11 -12.17 -1.55 15.31
CA LYS A 11 -13.48 -1.07 15.76
C LYS A 11 -13.66 0.41 15.38
N THR A 12 -12.61 1.21 15.54
CA THR A 12 -12.66 2.64 15.27
C THR A 12 -12.62 2.94 13.77
N TYR A 13 -11.76 2.26 13.02
CA TYR A 13 -11.51 2.58 11.61
C TYR A 13 -12.16 1.61 10.63
N GLY A 14 -12.72 0.52 11.09
CA GLY A 14 -13.39 -0.46 10.23
C GLY A 14 -12.47 -1.43 9.52
N VAL A 15 -11.15 -1.25 9.62
CA VAL A 15 -10.15 -2.13 9.00
C VAL A 15 -9.03 -2.40 9.99
N SER A 16 -8.29 -3.50 9.78
CA SER A 16 -7.16 -3.81 10.64
C SER A 16 -6.07 -2.75 10.50
N PHE A 17 -5.21 -2.69 11.52
CA PHE A 17 -4.09 -1.75 11.51
C PHE A 17 -3.19 -1.99 10.30
N ILE A 18 -2.88 -3.26 10.01
CA ILE A 18 -2.03 -3.62 8.87
C ILE A 18 -2.68 -3.17 7.55
N GLU A 19 -3.96 -3.40 7.40
CA GLU A 19 -4.67 -2.98 6.19
C GLU A 19 -4.72 -1.47 6.06
N TYR A 20 -4.91 -0.77 7.15
CA TYR A 20 -4.89 0.69 7.15
C TYR A 20 -3.54 1.23 6.66
N ILE A 21 -2.45 0.70 7.22
CA ILE A 21 -1.11 1.11 6.82
C ILE A 21 -0.87 0.79 5.35
N SER A 22 -1.29 -0.39 4.90
CA SER A 22 -1.14 -0.79 3.50
C SER A 22 -1.86 0.19 2.57
N ARG A 23 -3.08 0.56 2.91
CA ARG A 23 -3.85 1.53 2.09
C ARG A 23 -3.16 2.89 2.01
N LYS A 24 -2.61 3.35 3.14
CA LYS A 24 -1.88 4.63 3.15
C LYS A 24 -0.64 4.57 2.27
N ARG A 25 0.08 3.45 2.31
CA ARG A 25 1.26 3.27 1.47
C ARG A 25 0.89 3.23 0.00
N ILE A 26 -0.20 2.54 -0.35
CA ILE A 26 -0.66 2.48 -1.74
C ILE A 26 -1.06 3.88 -2.24
N GLU A 27 -1.75 4.67 -1.42
CA GLU A 27 -2.09 6.04 -1.80
C GLU A 27 -0.84 6.87 -2.07
N ALA A 28 0.17 6.74 -1.22
CA ALA A 28 1.44 7.44 -1.43
C ALA A 28 2.11 7.01 -2.72
N SER A 29 2.02 5.73 -3.09
CA SER A 29 2.63 5.21 -4.31
C SER A 29 2.01 5.79 -5.57
N LYS A 30 0.73 6.10 -5.55
CA LYS A 30 0.04 6.63 -6.73
C LYS A 30 0.69 7.89 -7.26
N LYS A 31 1.02 8.81 -6.38
CA LYS A 31 1.66 10.05 -6.76
C LYS A 31 3.05 9.80 -7.35
N ILE A 32 3.84 8.96 -6.68
CA ILE A 32 5.18 8.64 -7.14
C ILE A 32 5.14 7.97 -8.50
N LEU A 33 4.20 7.03 -8.70
CA LEU A 33 4.07 6.33 -9.98
C LEU A 33 3.73 7.27 -11.13
N LYS A 34 2.94 8.30 -10.88
CA LYS A 34 2.53 9.26 -11.91
C LYS A 34 3.57 10.35 -12.15
N GLU A 35 4.32 10.73 -11.13
CA GLU A 35 5.23 11.88 -11.21
C GLU A 35 6.69 11.51 -11.46
N THR A 36 7.03 10.22 -11.43
CA THR A 36 8.42 9.78 -11.62
C THR A 36 8.48 8.58 -12.54
N ASP A 37 9.69 8.28 -13.01
CA ASP A 37 9.97 7.08 -13.78
C ASP A 37 10.66 6.01 -12.95
N LEU A 38 10.56 6.11 -11.64
CA LEU A 38 11.19 5.14 -10.74
C LEU A 38 10.66 3.73 -11.02
N LYS A 39 11.55 2.76 -10.87
CA LYS A 39 11.17 1.36 -11.05
C LYS A 39 10.25 0.92 -9.91
N VAL A 40 9.45 -0.10 -10.18
CA VAL A 40 8.47 -0.58 -9.20
C VAL A 40 9.12 -0.89 -7.86
N TYR A 41 10.29 -1.56 -7.86
CA TYR A 41 10.93 -1.90 -6.59
C TYR A 41 11.42 -0.65 -5.84
N GLU A 42 11.79 0.39 -6.59
CA GLU A 42 12.20 1.66 -5.97
C GLU A 42 11.01 2.35 -5.31
N VAL A 43 9.87 2.34 -5.98
CA VAL A 43 8.65 2.91 -5.41
C VAL A 43 8.23 2.14 -4.15
N ALA A 44 8.25 0.81 -4.23
CA ALA A 44 7.89 -0.03 -3.08
C ALA A 44 8.76 0.29 -1.87
N GLU A 45 10.06 0.42 -2.09
CA GLU A 45 11.00 0.73 -1.02
C GLU A 45 10.72 2.09 -0.40
N LYS A 46 10.46 3.09 -1.25
CA LYS A 46 10.18 4.45 -0.77
C LYS A 46 8.97 4.54 0.13
N ILE A 47 7.96 3.73 -0.14
CA ILE A 47 6.71 3.80 0.61
C ILE A 47 6.64 2.78 1.74
N GLY A 48 7.72 2.04 1.98
CA GLY A 48 7.83 1.18 3.14
C GLY A 48 7.47 -0.29 2.94
N PHE A 49 7.26 -0.74 1.70
CA PHE A 49 7.10 -2.16 1.43
C PHE A 49 8.47 -2.80 1.31
N LYS A 50 8.68 -3.90 2.01
CA LYS A 50 9.94 -4.62 1.96
C LYS A 50 10.09 -5.46 0.70
N ASP A 51 8.98 -5.83 0.09
CA ASP A 51 8.93 -6.74 -1.05
C ASP A 51 8.06 -6.10 -2.14
N SER A 52 8.67 -5.88 -3.31
CA SER A 52 7.96 -5.26 -4.42
C SER A 52 6.84 -6.14 -4.97
N HIS A 53 6.99 -7.46 -4.86
CA HIS A 53 5.94 -8.39 -5.28
C HIS A 53 4.70 -8.20 -4.42
N TYR A 54 4.88 -8.13 -3.11
CA TYR A 54 3.77 -7.90 -2.20
C TYR A 54 3.13 -6.52 -2.44
N PHE A 55 3.95 -5.52 -2.72
CA PHE A 55 3.44 -4.21 -3.10
C PHE A 55 2.52 -4.29 -4.31
N CYS A 56 2.92 -5.02 -5.35
CA CYS A 56 2.10 -5.17 -6.55
C CYS A 56 0.77 -5.87 -6.24
N ILE A 57 0.80 -6.88 -5.39
CA ILE A 57 -0.42 -7.58 -4.98
C ILE A 57 -1.38 -6.63 -4.27
N CYS A 58 -0.86 -5.87 -3.31
CA CYS A 58 -1.67 -4.90 -2.57
C CYS A 58 -2.21 -3.80 -3.48
N PHE A 59 -1.38 -3.31 -4.40
CA PHE A 59 -1.78 -2.27 -5.32
C PHE A 59 -2.97 -2.70 -6.17
N LYS A 60 -2.86 -3.88 -6.77
CA LYS A 60 -3.96 -4.40 -7.59
C LYS A 60 -5.21 -4.66 -6.77
N LYS A 61 -5.05 -5.19 -5.58
CA LYS A 61 -6.20 -5.47 -4.71
C LYS A 61 -6.96 -4.20 -4.35
N GLN A 62 -6.24 -3.11 -4.09
CA GLN A 62 -6.85 -1.88 -3.62
C GLN A 62 -7.30 -0.94 -4.73
N THR A 63 -6.66 -0.97 -5.89
CA THR A 63 -6.98 -0.07 -6.99
C THR A 63 -7.71 -0.74 -8.14
N GLY A 64 -7.67 -2.07 -8.22
CA GLY A 64 -8.25 -2.80 -9.33
C GLY A 64 -7.36 -2.84 -10.57
N GLN A 65 -6.20 -2.18 -10.54
CA GLN A 65 -5.27 -2.14 -11.66
C GLN A 65 -3.88 -2.62 -11.23
N THR A 66 -3.13 -3.17 -12.18
CA THR A 66 -1.72 -3.43 -11.91
C THR A 66 -0.97 -2.11 -11.87
N VAL A 67 0.22 -2.12 -11.30
CA VAL A 67 1.07 -0.92 -11.28
C VAL A 67 1.33 -0.42 -12.70
N LYS A 68 1.59 -1.35 -13.62
CA LYS A 68 1.84 -1.01 -15.02
C LYS A 68 0.62 -0.35 -15.67
N GLU A 69 -0.56 -0.91 -15.46
CA GLU A 69 -1.79 -0.35 -15.99
C GLU A 69 -2.06 1.06 -15.47
N TYR A 70 -1.83 1.25 -14.19
CA TYR A 70 -2.05 2.54 -13.56
C TYR A 70 -1.09 3.60 -14.11
N ARG A 71 0.15 3.22 -14.37
CA ARG A 71 1.20 4.14 -14.76
C ARG A 71 1.07 4.65 -16.20
N VAL A 72 0.44 3.87 -17.05
CA VAL A 72 0.29 4.22 -18.47
C VAL A 72 -0.67 5.39 -18.70
#